data_205f35ff3fd38cf30047b98d697c10df
#
_entry.id   205f35ff3fd38cf30047b98d697c10df
#
_cell.length_a   1.000
_cell.length_b   1.000
_cell.length_c   1.000
_cell.angle_alpha   90.00
_cell.angle_beta   90.00
_cell.angle_gamma   90.00
#
_symmetry.space_group_name_H-M   'P 1'
#
loop_
_entity.id
_entity.type
_entity.pdbx_description
1 polymer ?
#
loop_
_entity_poly.entity_id
_entity_poly.type
_entity_poly.pdbx_seq_one_letter_code
_entity_poly.pdbx_strand_id
1 'polypeptide(L)'
;DTYDSREVKIVFYDPKDKNVADTVTIYQLQKDAIVLAQDEYIMEAKGGELDFTVSANVEFKVSVSADWIEQISTRGLIDKRLKFVVKENTSDENRETVITISNDKLEQHIKVIQKGKNIFSIKQKEYTVSAAGEQIRVEVTATGKYSIQMPEVDWIAEVTTKATVTNTHVFTIAANEGYDERLAEITFIDGESGLAETVKVIQKQLDAIFIGQDEYTLGCEGGTIEIKVDANVEYTVTTSENWIEQITTRALSTGILQFTILANDSESQRTGSVTLTGGDITKIIVIRQAGKDNTSGGIDDMPTQPW
;
A
#
# COMPACT_ATOMS: atom_id res chain seq x y z
N ASP A 1 59.22 -4.11 -20.46
CA ASP A 1 59.23 -3.11 -19.40
C ASP A 1 58.96 -3.83 -18.08
N THR A 2 59.82 -3.60 -17.08
CA THR A 2 59.67 -4.15 -15.73
C THR A 2 59.40 -3.04 -14.74
N TYR A 3 58.56 -3.27 -13.74
CA TYR A 3 58.29 -2.33 -12.64
C TYR A 3 59.36 -2.36 -11.55
N ASP A 4 60.39 -3.21 -11.73
CA ASP A 4 61.53 -3.30 -10.84
C ASP A 4 62.81 -2.78 -11.52
N SER A 5 63.66 -2.12 -10.74
CA SER A 5 65.01 -1.79 -11.21
C SER A 5 65.87 -3.04 -11.32
N ARG A 6 66.78 -3.04 -12.23
CA ARG A 6 67.71 -4.15 -12.39
C ARG A 6 69.11 -3.64 -12.67
N GLU A 7 70.10 -4.43 -12.25
CA GLU A 7 71.51 -4.17 -12.38
C GLU A 7 72.18 -5.34 -13.15
N VAL A 8 73.05 -5.00 -14.05
CA VAL A 8 73.92 -5.95 -14.74
C VAL A 8 75.35 -5.47 -14.62
N LYS A 9 76.24 -6.36 -14.21
CA LYS A 9 77.68 -6.11 -14.18
C LYS A 9 78.36 -6.81 -15.34
N ILE A 10 79.11 -6.04 -16.12
CA ILE A 10 79.98 -6.53 -17.18
C ILE A 10 81.37 -6.42 -16.71
N VAL A 11 82.06 -7.56 -16.61
CA VAL A 11 83.48 -7.57 -16.13
C VAL A 11 84.38 -7.81 -17.33
N PHE A 12 85.31 -6.94 -17.55
CA PHE A 12 86.33 -7.05 -18.57
C PHE A 12 87.61 -7.57 -17.95
N TYR A 13 88.26 -8.60 -18.46
CA TYR A 13 89.50 -9.18 -17.97
C TYR A 13 90.62 -8.93 -18.96
N ASP A 14 91.84 -8.72 -18.42
CA ASP A 14 93.02 -8.81 -19.26
C ASP A 14 93.19 -10.25 -19.79
N PRO A 15 93.31 -10.45 -21.10
CA PRO A 15 93.47 -11.83 -21.64
C PRO A 15 94.75 -12.56 -21.15
N LYS A 16 95.77 -11.81 -20.64
CA LYS A 16 97.01 -12.35 -20.17
C LYS A 16 97.08 -12.50 -18.64
N ASP A 17 96.33 -11.72 -17.92
CA ASP A 17 96.18 -11.79 -16.47
C ASP A 17 94.77 -11.56 -15.98
N LYS A 18 94.13 -12.64 -15.61
CA LYS A 18 92.71 -12.62 -15.13
C LYS A 18 92.51 -11.88 -13.80
N ASN A 19 93.59 -11.56 -13.09
CA ASN A 19 93.52 -10.76 -11.86
C ASN A 19 93.38 -9.27 -12.17
N VAL A 20 93.66 -8.86 -13.43
CA VAL A 20 93.43 -7.47 -13.89
C VAL A 20 92.04 -7.48 -14.53
N ALA A 21 91.09 -6.93 -13.78
CA ALA A 21 89.69 -6.84 -14.21
C ALA A 21 89.12 -5.42 -13.96
N ASP A 22 88.33 -4.96 -14.91
CA ASP A 22 87.56 -3.73 -14.74
C ASP A 22 86.05 -4.10 -14.91
N THR A 23 85.18 -3.38 -14.16
CA THR A 23 83.73 -3.68 -14.11
C THR A 23 82.94 -2.47 -14.48
N VAL A 24 82.07 -2.63 -15.48
CA VAL A 24 81.02 -1.67 -15.81
C VAL A 24 79.71 -2.16 -15.26
N THR A 25 79.07 -1.36 -14.43
CA THR A 25 77.78 -1.62 -13.89
C THR A 25 76.73 -0.84 -14.68
N ILE A 26 75.72 -1.55 -15.26
CA ILE A 26 74.59 -0.97 -15.96
C ILE A 26 73.38 -1.06 -15.08
N TYR A 27 72.80 0.07 -14.73
CA TYR A 27 71.52 0.14 -14.02
C TYR A 27 70.40 0.47 -15.00
N GLN A 28 69.36 -0.34 -14.98
CA GLN A 28 68.11 -0.02 -15.63
C GLN A 28 67.10 0.40 -14.56
N LEU A 29 66.64 1.64 -14.65
CA LEU A 29 65.66 2.16 -13.72
C LEU A 29 64.31 1.49 -13.97
N GLN A 30 63.50 1.37 -12.90
CA GLN A 30 62.12 0.92 -12.96
C GLN A 30 61.27 1.86 -13.82
N LYS A 31 60.17 1.34 -14.36
CA LYS A 31 59.10 2.15 -14.93
C LYS A 31 58.17 2.57 -13.78
N ASP A 32 58.04 3.84 -13.55
CA ASP A 32 57.13 4.39 -12.54
C ASP A 32 55.69 3.95 -12.85
N ALA A 33 54.92 3.51 -11.84
CA ALA A 33 53.57 3.06 -11.97
C ALA A 33 52.76 3.33 -10.70
N ILE A 34 51.48 3.70 -10.93
CA ILE A 34 50.40 3.70 -9.95
C ILE A 34 49.26 2.91 -10.61
N VAL A 35 48.86 1.78 -10.02
CA VAL A 35 47.86 0.86 -10.58
C VAL A 35 46.74 0.65 -9.57
N LEU A 36 45.54 0.78 -10.04
CA LEU A 36 44.30 0.55 -9.30
C LEU A 36 43.67 -0.77 -9.77
N ALA A 37 43.13 -1.55 -8.84
CA ALA A 37 42.37 -2.76 -9.16
C ALA A 37 40.96 -2.42 -9.67
N GLN A 38 40.43 -1.28 -9.26
CA GLN A 38 39.11 -0.79 -9.60
C GLN A 38 39.10 0.74 -9.62
N ASP A 39 38.39 1.34 -10.55
CA ASP A 39 38.31 2.78 -10.78
C ASP A 39 36.94 3.40 -10.41
N GLU A 40 35.97 2.57 -10.02
CA GLU A 40 34.66 3.01 -9.58
C GLU A 40 34.18 2.23 -8.35
N TYR A 41 33.62 2.93 -7.38
CA TYR A 41 32.96 2.36 -6.21
C TYR A 41 31.57 2.94 -6.03
N ILE A 42 30.60 2.07 -5.73
CA ILE A 42 29.21 2.44 -5.43
C ILE A 42 28.96 2.18 -3.96
N MET A 43 28.53 3.23 -3.24
CA MET A 43 28.22 3.21 -1.82
C MET A 43 26.74 3.39 -1.59
N GLU A 44 26.19 2.74 -0.58
CA GLU A 44 24.82 2.95 -0.14
C GLU A 44 24.67 4.34 0.55
N ALA A 45 23.42 4.84 0.61
CA ALA A 45 23.11 6.15 1.21
C ALA A 45 23.64 6.29 2.64
N LYS A 46 23.58 5.22 3.45
CA LYS A 46 24.07 5.19 4.82
C LYS A 46 25.58 5.53 4.93
N GLY A 47 26.33 5.38 3.83
CA GLY A 47 27.78 5.51 3.85
C GLY A 47 28.47 4.36 4.55
N GLY A 48 29.65 4.61 5.09
CA GLY A 48 30.46 3.59 5.76
C GLY A 48 31.93 3.67 5.40
N GLU A 49 32.67 2.60 5.63
CA GLU A 49 34.08 2.53 5.26
C GLU A 49 34.24 2.16 3.79
N LEU A 50 35.07 2.91 3.06
CA LEU A 50 35.56 2.58 1.73
C LEU A 50 37.04 2.25 1.86
N ASP A 51 37.45 1.10 1.38
CA ASP A 51 38.76 0.52 1.61
C ASP A 51 39.26 -0.13 0.31
N PHE A 52 40.44 0.27 -0.15
CA PHE A 52 41.09 -0.31 -1.32
C PHE A 52 42.57 -0.21 -1.28
N THR A 53 43.26 -1.02 -2.10
CA THR A 53 44.71 -1.07 -2.20
C THR A 53 45.18 -0.43 -3.48
N VAL A 54 46.22 0.40 -3.38
CA VAL A 54 46.95 0.98 -4.50
C VAL A 54 48.25 0.24 -4.69
N SER A 55 48.52 -0.29 -5.88
CA SER A 55 49.78 -0.88 -6.25
C SER A 55 50.65 0.18 -6.90
N ALA A 56 51.70 0.64 -6.21
CA ALA A 56 52.62 1.65 -6.74
C ALA A 56 54.05 1.33 -6.35
N ASN A 57 55.00 1.64 -7.23
CA ASN A 57 56.42 1.58 -6.99
C ASN A 57 57.05 2.99 -6.79
N VAL A 58 56.22 3.99 -6.67
CA VAL A 58 56.55 5.40 -6.43
C VAL A 58 55.74 5.95 -5.26
N GLU A 59 56.22 6.99 -4.64
CA GLU A 59 55.45 7.78 -3.67
C GLU A 59 54.31 8.52 -4.39
N PHE A 60 53.18 8.65 -3.72
CA PHE A 60 52.01 9.34 -4.25
C PHE A 60 51.28 10.13 -3.17
N LYS A 61 50.47 11.08 -3.59
CA LYS A 61 49.56 11.86 -2.76
C LYS A 61 48.12 11.45 -3.08
N VAL A 62 47.23 11.59 -2.09
CA VAL A 62 45.81 11.34 -2.23
C VAL A 62 45.08 12.64 -1.98
N SER A 63 44.14 12.98 -2.86
CA SER A 63 43.26 14.12 -2.70
C SER A 63 41.82 13.72 -2.99
N VAL A 64 40.87 14.33 -2.27
CA VAL A 64 39.44 14.13 -2.42
C VAL A 64 38.78 15.48 -2.63
N SER A 65 37.90 15.58 -3.62
CA SER A 65 37.26 16.85 -3.97
C SER A 65 35.99 17.16 -3.16
N ALA A 66 35.49 16.22 -2.34
CA ALA A 66 34.28 16.36 -1.58
C ALA A 66 34.50 16.25 -0.07
N ASP A 67 33.72 16.97 0.71
CA ASP A 67 33.77 17.04 2.17
C ASP A 67 33.02 15.88 2.87
N TRP A 68 32.29 15.11 2.13
CA TRP A 68 31.55 13.94 2.64
C TRP A 68 32.36 12.61 2.58
N ILE A 69 33.60 12.65 2.05
CA ILE A 69 34.59 11.55 2.12
C ILE A 69 35.83 12.04 2.82
N GLU A 70 36.23 11.36 3.87
CA GLU A 70 37.44 11.70 4.66
C GLU A 70 38.36 10.50 4.68
N GLN A 71 39.67 10.75 4.36
CA GLN A 71 40.69 9.72 4.47
C GLN A 71 41.00 9.44 5.93
N ILE A 72 41.01 8.16 6.32
CA ILE A 72 41.45 7.74 7.64
C ILE A 72 42.99 7.58 7.60
N SER A 73 43.71 8.36 8.39
CA SER A 73 45.16 8.22 8.56
C SER A 73 45.45 6.95 9.36
N THR A 74 46.02 5.92 8.72
CA THR A 74 46.54 4.74 9.42
C THR A 74 47.99 5.02 9.85
N ARG A 75 48.30 5.01 11.15
CA ARG A 75 49.65 5.07 11.69
C ARG A 75 50.28 3.67 11.59
N GLY A 76 50.95 3.38 10.48
CA GLY A 76 51.67 2.09 10.31
C GLY A 76 52.39 2.03 8.96
N LEU A 77 53.50 1.35 8.92
CA LEU A 77 54.40 1.19 7.79
C LEU A 77 53.68 0.75 6.50
N ILE A 78 53.92 1.53 5.42
CA ILE A 78 53.84 1.16 3.98
C ILE A 78 52.75 0.15 3.60
N ASP A 79 51.57 0.35 4.10
CA ASP A 79 50.42 -0.32 3.51
C ASP A 79 49.82 0.68 2.51
N LYS A 80 49.95 0.34 1.20
CA LYS A 80 49.29 1.09 0.11
C LYS A 80 47.78 0.92 0.13
N ARG A 81 47.26 0.46 1.26
CA ARG A 81 45.81 0.34 1.55
C ARG A 81 45.31 1.68 2.06
N LEU A 82 44.39 2.23 1.30
CA LEU A 82 43.75 3.50 1.62
C LEU A 82 42.35 3.23 2.22
N LYS A 83 42.04 3.95 3.29
CA LYS A 83 40.77 3.88 3.99
C LYS A 83 40.15 5.25 4.05
N PHE A 84 38.84 5.27 3.82
CA PHE A 84 38.01 6.46 3.86
C PHE A 84 36.77 6.20 4.67
N VAL A 85 36.25 7.22 5.32
CA VAL A 85 34.88 7.25 5.84
C VAL A 85 34.04 8.04 4.87
N VAL A 86 32.95 7.43 4.40
CA VAL A 86 31.92 8.04 3.56
C VAL A 86 30.74 8.39 4.46
N LYS A 87 30.44 9.68 4.61
CA LYS A 87 29.34 10.19 5.42
C LYS A 87 28.00 9.82 4.77
N GLU A 88 26.95 9.72 5.58
CA GLU A 88 25.58 9.48 5.11
C GLU A 88 25.15 10.51 4.06
N ASN A 89 24.51 10.04 2.98
CA ASN A 89 23.80 10.88 2.03
C ASN A 89 22.33 10.99 2.48
N THR A 90 21.96 12.14 3.00
CA THR A 90 20.60 12.42 3.47
C THR A 90 19.66 12.91 2.36
N SER A 91 20.21 13.19 1.16
CA SER A 91 19.43 13.54 -0.03
C SER A 91 18.83 12.28 -0.68
N ASP A 92 17.72 12.42 -1.38
CA ASP A 92 17.12 11.40 -2.25
C ASP A 92 17.84 11.25 -3.60
N GLU A 93 18.79 12.16 -3.91
CA GLU A 93 19.58 12.11 -5.12
C GLU A 93 20.95 11.45 -4.88
N ASN A 94 21.45 10.74 -5.90
CA ASN A 94 22.81 10.23 -5.91
C ASN A 94 23.82 11.38 -5.93
N ARG A 95 24.96 11.20 -5.26
CA ARG A 95 26.07 12.12 -5.33
C ARG A 95 27.36 11.38 -5.75
N GLU A 96 28.27 12.10 -6.38
CA GLU A 96 29.52 11.53 -6.84
C GLU A 96 30.71 12.42 -6.52
N THR A 97 31.88 11.84 -6.45
CA THR A 97 33.15 12.53 -6.30
C THR A 97 34.27 11.68 -6.87
N VAL A 98 35.44 12.28 -6.96
CA VAL A 98 36.68 11.63 -7.45
C VAL A 98 37.73 11.66 -6.36
N ILE A 99 38.33 10.50 -6.07
CA ILE A 99 39.56 10.38 -5.31
C ILE A 99 40.69 10.34 -6.31
N THR A 100 41.60 11.31 -6.22
CA THR A 100 42.77 11.40 -7.10
C THR A 100 44.02 10.91 -6.38
N ILE A 101 44.73 10.00 -7.03
CA ILE A 101 46.00 9.44 -6.56
C ILE A 101 47.07 9.86 -7.55
N SER A 102 48.02 10.72 -7.13
CA SER A 102 48.95 11.35 -8.07
C SER A 102 50.32 11.56 -7.47
N ASN A 103 51.29 11.68 -8.37
CA ASN A 103 52.60 12.29 -8.13
C ASN A 103 52.92 13.30 -9.25
N ASP A 104 54.15 13.79 -9.34
CA ASP A 104 54.52 14.81 -10.32
C ASP A 104 54.38 14.37 -11.78
N LYS A 105 54.23 13.04 -12.06
CA LYS A 105 54.26 12.48 -13.39
C LYS A 105 53.02 11.59 -13.73
N LEU A 106 52.37 11.02 -12.71
CA LEU A 106 51.32 10.05 -12.86
C LEU A 106 50.09 10.48 -12.06
N GLU A 107 48.92 10.24 -12.64
CA GLU A 107 47.62 10.50 -12.01
C GLU A 107 46.68 9.37 -12.31
N GLN A 108 45.91 8.92 -11.29
CA GLN A 108 44.87 7.94 -11.35
C GLN A 108 43.65 8.46 -10.61
N HIS A 109 42.46 8.11 -11.11
CA HIS A 109 41.20 8.56 -10.57
C HIS A 109 40.33 7.37 -10.16
N ILE A 110 39.67 7.52 -9.02
CA ILE A 110 38.66 6.60 -8.52
C ILE A 110 37.36 7.40 -8.40
N LYS A 111 36.36 7.01 -9.15
CA LYS A 111 35.02 7.56 -9.05
C LYS A 111 34.29 6.90 -7.89
N VAL A 112 33.73 7.70 -6.99
CA VAL A 112 32.88 7.22 -5.89
C VAL A 112 31.51 7.78 -6.09
N ILE A 113 30.53 6.89 -6.29
CA ILE A 113 29.12 7.20 -6.41
C ILE A 113 28.43 6.76 -5.12
N GLN A 114 27.74 7.67 -4.46
CA GLN A 114 26.92 7.32 -3.31
C GLN A 114 25.45 7.47 -3.66
N LYS A 115 24.67 6.41 -3.44
CA LYS A 115 23.22 6.43 -3.66
C LYS A 115 22.55 7.47 -2.78
N GLY A 116 21.44 8.00 -3.25
CA GLY A 116 20.51 8.80 -2.47
C GLY A 116 19.78 7.94 -1.43
N LYS A 117 19.14 8.61 -0.48
CA LYS A 117 18.30 7.95 0.52
C LYS A 117 17.16 7.22 -0.17
N ASN A 118 16.99 5.94 0.14
CA ASN A 118 15.83 5.19 -0.34
C ASN A 118 14.56 5.73 0.32
N ILE A 119 13.63 6.23 -0.50
CA ILE A 119 12.31 6.67 -0.08
C ILE A 119 11.31 5.65 -0.61
N PHE A 120 10.48 5.13 0.30
CA PHE A 120 9.37 4.26 -0.05
C PHE A 120 8.21 4.55 0.89
N SER A 121 7.12 5.10 0.36
CA SER A 121 5.94 5.45 1.15
C SER A 121 4.67 5.54 0.32
N ILE A 122 3.54 5.30 0.96
CA ILE A 122 2.20 5.47 0.41
C ILE A 122 1.45 6.45 1.31
N LYS A 123 0.97 7.54 0.71
CA LYS A 123 0.31 8.63 1.45
C LYS A 123 -1.05 8.21 2.00
N GLN A 124 -1.86 7.53 1.20
CA GLN A 124 -3.19 7.06 1.58
C GLN A 124 -3.20 5.54 1.68
N LYS A 125 -3.40 5.03 2.90
CA LYS A 125 -3.30 3.59 3.21
C LYS A 125 -4.66 2.93 3.44
N GLU A 126 -5.77 3.69 3.38
CA GLU A 126 -7.11 3.15 3.51
C GLU A 126 -8.05 3.82 2.52
N TYR A 127 -8.87 3.01 1.85
CA TYR A 127 -9.91 3.42 0.93
C TYR A 127 -11.21 2.75 1.34
N THR A 128 -12.26 3.56 1.54
CA THR A 128 -13.63 3.07 1.73
C THR A 128 -14.41 3.36 0.46
N VAL A 129 -14.91 2.31 -0.17
CA VAL A 129 -15.68 2.38 -1.43
C VAL A 129 -17.12 1.91 -1.22
N SER A 130 -18.02 2.40 -2.05
CA SER A 130 -19.43 2.00 -1.99
C SER A 130 -19.64 0.57 -2.47
N ALA A 131 -20.81 0.01 -2.20
CA ALA A 131 -21.21 -1.30 -2.73
C ALA A 131 -21.18 -1.37 -4.27
N ALA A 132 -21.49 -0.27 -4.96
CA ALA A 132 -21.46 -0.22 -6.42
C ALA A 132 -20.07 -0.42 -7.04
N GLY A 133 -19.01 -0.31 -6.20
CA GLY A 133 -17.62 -0.35 -6.67
C GLY A 133 -17.21 0.94 -7.36
N GLU A 134 -15.93 1.11 -7.53
CA GLU A 134 -15.32 2.26 -8.21
C GLU A 134 -13.85 2.01 -8.52
N GLN A 135 -13.18 3.00 -9.09
CA GLN A 135 -11.72 2.97 -9.25
C GLN A 135 -11.06 3.78 -8.14
N ILE A 136 -10.05 3.18 -7.51
CA ILE A 136 -9.17 3.86 -6.57
C ILE A 136 -7.80 4.12 -7.22
N ARG A 137 -7.12 5.18 -6.78
CA ARG A 137 -5.79 5.57 -7.23
C ARG A 137 -4.84 5.58 -6.05
N VAL A 138 -3.81 4.75 -6.13
CA VAL A 138 -2.76 4.66 -5.10
C VAL A 138 -1.50 5.32 -5.62
N GLU A 139 -1.05 6.37 -4.95
CA GLU A 139 0.19 7.07 -5.26
C GLU A 139 1.31 6.54 -4.38
N VAL A 140 2.36 6.04 -5.01
CA VAL A 140 3.57 5.54 -4.36
C VAL A 140 4.69 6.55 -4.56
N THR A 141 5.34 6.96 -3.48
CA THR A 141 6.59 7.72 -3.54
C THR A 141 7.74 6.75 -3.33
N ALA A 142 8.53 6.49 -4.36
CA ALA A 142 9.65 5.56 -4.33
C ALA A 142 10.82 6.09 -5.15
N THR A 143 12.05 5.94 -4.64
CA THR A 143 13.30 6.20 -5.38
C THR A 143 13.83 4.96 -6.08
N GLY A 144 13.47 3.77 -5.57
CA GLY A 144 13.85 2.47 -6.10
C GLY A 144 12.71 1.75 -6.82
N LYS A 145 12.99 0.52 -7.26
CA LYS A 145 11.98 -0.39 -7.81
C LYS A 145 11.20 -1.03 -6.68
N TYR A 146 9.90 -1.24 -6.90
CA TYR A 146 9.03 -1.97 -5.99
C TYR A 146 8.13 -2.93 -6.75
N SER A 147 7.51 -3.85 -6.04
CA SER A 147 6.53 -4.81 -6.55
C SER A 147 5.20 -4.65 -5.84
N ILE A 148 4.13 -5.10 -6.49
CA ILE A 148 2.78 -5.10 -5.94
C ILE A 148 2.36 -6.56 -5.74
N GLN A 149 1.95 -6.88 -4.53
CA GLN A 149 1.33 -8.14 -4.19
C GLN A 149 -0.17 -7.92 -4.08
N MET A 150 -0.90 -8.45 -5.05
CA MET A 150 -2.36 -8.40 -5.07
C MET A 150 -2.95 -9.39 -4.05
N PRO A 151 -4.09 -9.04 -3.42
CA PRO A 151 -4.82 -9.97 -2.58
C PRO A 151 -5.42 -11.12 -3.42
N GLU A 152 -5.59 -12.28 -2.79
CA GLU A 152 -6.24 -13.44 -3.43
C GLU A 152 -7.77 -13.29 -3.43
N VAL A 153 -8.26 -12.24 -4.10
CA VAL A 153 -9.70 -11.95 -4.27
C VAL A 153 -9.97 -11.61 -5.74
N ASP A 154 -11.19 -11.85 -6.20
CA ASP A 154 -11.62 -11.63 -7.60
C ASP A 154 -12.24 -10.24 -7.85
N TRP A 155 -12.47 -9.47 -6.80
CA TRP A 155 -13.17 -8.18 -6.88
C TRP A 155 -12.22 -6.95 -6.92
N ILE A 156 -10.91 -7.14 -6.84
CA ILE A 156 -9.90 -6.10 -7.04
C ILE A 156 -9.00 -6.48 -8.20
N ALA A 157 -8.89 -5.61 -9.20
CA ALA A 157 -8.00 -5.79 -10.33
C ALA A 157 -7.20 -4.52 -10.61
N GLU A 158 -5.89 -4.67 -10.84
CA GLU A 158 -5.04 -3.56 -11.30
C GLU A 158 -5.32 -3.24 -12.77
N VAL A 159 -5.49 -1.96 -13.08
CA VAL A 159 -5.62 -1.48 -14.44
C VAL A 159 -4.22 -1.27 -15.01
N THR A 160 -3.75 -2.20 -15.83
CA THR A 160 -2.46 -2.07 -16.53
C THR A 160 -2.56 -0.98 -17.60
N THR A 161 -1.98 0.18 -17.33
CA THR A 161 -1.78 1.22 -18.35
C THR A 161 -0.45 0.97 -19.06
N LYS A 162 -0.41 1.07 -20.39
CA LYS A 162 0.82 0.97 -21.21
C LYS A 162 1.75 2.17 -21.04
N ALA A 163 1.59 2.98 -20.00
CA ALA A 163 2.40 4.18 -19.77
C ALA A 163 3.62 3.86 -18.90
N THR A 164 4.77 4.35 -19.33
CA THR A 164 6.04 4.40 -18.63
C THR A 164 5.90 4.77 -17.15
N VAL A 165 6.52 3.94 -16.31
CA VAL A 165 6.82 4.17 -14.88
C VAL A 165 6.02 5.32 -14.26
N THR A 166 4.79 5.07 -13.89
CA THR A 166 4.02 5.98 -13.06
C THR A 166 4.01 5.40 -11.65
N ASN A 167 4.37 6.22 -10.67
CA ASN A 167 4.22 5.88 -9.26
C ASN A 167 2.73 5.93 -8.84
N THR A 168 1.80 5.87 -9.80
CA THR A 168 0.35 5.89 -9.58
C THR A 168 -0.26 4.61 -10.15
N HIS A 169 -0.87 3.83 -9.28
CA HIS A 169 -1.57 2.60 -9.64
C HIS A 169 -3.07 2.80 -9.55
N VAL A 170 -3.79 2.28 -10.53
CA VAL A 170 -5.25 2.33 -10.57
C VAL A 170 -5.79 0.94 -10.37
N PHE A 171 -6.68 0.78 -9.39
CA PHE A 171 -7.37 -0.48 -9.14
C PHE A 171 -8.86 -0.31 -9.37
N THR A 172 -9.45 -1.25 -10.09
CA THR A 172 -10.91 -1.34 -10.24
C THR A 172 -11.45 -2.24 -9.14
N ILE A 173 -12.41 -1.72 -8.39
CA ILE A 173 -13.13 -2.43 -7.34
C ILE A 173 -14.50 -2.80 -7.92
N ALA A 174 -14.76 -4.08 -8.09
CA ALA A 174 -16.04 -4.60 -8.61
C ALA A 174 -17.17 -4.40 -7.58
N ALA A 175 -18.43 -4.39 -8.03
CA ALA A 175 -19.59 -4.25 -7.15
C ALA A 175 -19.60 -5.35 -6.06
N ASN A 176 -20.03 -4.98 -4.85
CA ASN A 176 -20.35 -5.90 -3.77
C ASN A 176 -21.86 -6.15 -3.79
N GLU A 177 -22.27 -7.29 -4.30
CA GLU A 177 -23.69 -7.71 -4.35
C GLU A 177 -24.12 -8.40 -3.05
N GLY A 178 -23.20 -8.56 -2.10
CA GLY A 178 -23.45 -9.15 -0.79
C GLY A 178 -23.96 -8.13 0.23
N TYR A 179 -24.57 -8.64 1.29
CA TYR A 179 -25.14 -7.86 2.39
C TYR A 179 -24.15 -7.64 3.55
N ASP A 180 -22.91 -8.05 3.37
CA ASP A 180 -21.81 -7.86 4.32
C ASP A 180 -20.72 -6.98 3.71
N GLU A 181 -20.09 -6.14 4.55
CA GLU A 181 -18.88 -5.40 4.22
C GLU A 181 -17.75 -6.39 3.92
N ARG A 182 -16.89 -6.07 2.95
CA ARG A 182 -15.71 -6.86 2.64
C ARG A 182 -14.44 -6.04 2.64
N LEU A 183 -13.32 -6.70 2.94
CA LEU A 183 -12.01 -6.09 3.11
C LEU A 183 -10.97 -6.89 2.35
N ALA A 184 -10.00 -6.16 1.76
CA ALA A 184 -8.78 -6.75 1.21
C ALA A 184 -7.62 -5.78 1.36
N GLU A 185 -6.40 -6.31 1.25
CA GLU A 185 -5.17 -5.56 1.41
C GLU A 185 -4.27 -5.73 0.18
N ILE A 186 -3.82 -4.61 -0.39
CA ILE A 186 -2.85 -4.57 -1.48
C ILE A 186 -1.51 -4.20 -0.86
N THR A 187 -0.50 -5.05 -1.01
CA THR A 187 0.82 -4.81 -0.43
C THR A 187 1.83 -4.39 -1.49
N PHE A 188 2.53 -3.31 -1.22
CA PHE A 188 3.62 -2.78 -2.03
C PHE A 188 4.93 -3.08 -1.31
N ILE A 189 5.91 -3.65 -2.01
CA ILE A 189 7.16 -4.11 -1.41
C ILE A 189 8.32 -3.44 -2.12
N ASP A 190 9.10 -2.66 -1.38
CA ASP A 190 10.34 -2.06 -1.88
C ASP A 190 11.38 -3.12 -2.22
N GLY A 191 11.91 -3.07 -3.44
CA GLY A 191 12.83 -4.07 -3.95
C GLY A 191 14.25 -4.00 -3.37
N GLU A 192 14.63 -2.88 -2.75
CA GLU A 192 15.97 -2.71 -2.16
C GLU A 192 15.97 -3.04 -0.66
N SER A 193 15.04 -2.45 0.09
CA SER A 193 14.98 -2.61 1.55
C SER A 193 14.11 -3.78 2.00
N GLY A 194 13.20 -4.27 1.15
CA GLY A 194 12.18 -5.24 1.51
C GLY A 194 11.07 -4.67 2.42
N LEU A 195 11.04 -3.35 2.63
CA LEU A 195 9.97 -2.70 3.37
C LEU A 195 8.64 -2.88 2.65
N ALA A 196 7.61 -3.20 3.40
CA ALA A 196 6.27 -3.37 2.88
C ALA A 196 5.34 -2.27 3.39
N GLU A 197 4.54 -1.72 2.48
CA GLU A 197 3.47 -0.77 2.75
C GLU A 197 2.15 -1.37 2.26
N THR A 198 1.13 -1.36 3.12
CA THR A 198 -0.16 -1.99 2.82
C THR A 198 -1.24 -0.94 2.66
N VAL A 199 -2.03 -1.10 1.60
CA VAL A 199 -3.24 -0.34 1.33
C VAL A 199 -4.45 -1.21 1.61
N LYS A 200 -5.26 -0.79 2.57
CA LYS A 200 -6.50 -1.45 2.97
C LYS A 200 -7.66 -0.92 2.12
N VAL A 201 -8.41 -1.82 1.51
CA VAL A 201 -9.63 -1.50 0.76
C VAL A 201 -10.82 -2.09 1.50
N ILE A 202 -11.70 -1.21 1.98
CA ILE A 202 -12.95 -1.54 2.67
C ILE A 202 -14.08 -1.25 1.69
N GLN A 203 -14.86 -2.25 1.33
CA GLN A 203 -16.03 -2.06 0.48
C GLN A 203 -17.31 -2.31 1.26
N LYS A 204 -18.20 -1.31 1.27
CA LYS A 204 -19.48 -1.39 1.94
C LYS A 204 -20.34 -2.51 1.36
N GLN A 205 -21.26 -3.02 2.17
CA GLN A 205 -22.29 -3.96 1.78
C GLN A 205 -23.33 -3.29 0.87
N LEU A 206 -24.10 -4.12 0.15
CA LEU A 206 -25.33 -3.68 -0.47
C LEU A 206 -26.38 -3.45 0.62
N ASP A 207 -26.91 -2.24 0.72
CA ASP A 207 -27.95 -1.90 1.68
C ASP A 207 -29.24 -2.66 1.36
N ALA A 208 -29.93 -3.18 2.37
CA ALA A 208 -31.13 -3.96 2.21
C ALA A 208 -32.11 -3.82 3.40
N ILE A 209 -33.39 -3.83 3.08
CA ILE A 209 -34.50 -4.00 4.03
C ILE A 209 -35.44 -5.05 3.44
N PHE A 210 -35.56 -6.18 4.11
CA PHE A 210 -36.45 -7.25 3.78
C PHE A 210 -37.63 -7.28 4.76
N ILE A 211 -38.86 -7.51 4.25
CA ILE A 211 -40.06 -7.67 5.05
C ILE A 211 -40.66 -9.03 4.76
N GLY A 212 -41.18 -9.68 5.81
CA GLY A 212 -41.77 -11.03 5.67
C GLY A 212 -43.08 -11.02 4.90
N GLN A 213 -43.85 -9.92 4.97
CA GLN A 213 -45.16 -9.75 4.33
C GLN A 213 -45.41 -8.26 4.08
N ASP A 214 -45.97 -7.92 2.91
CA ASP A 214 -46.22 -6.55 2.46
C ASP A 214 -47.70 -6.12 2.55
N GLU A 215 -48.61 -7.05 2.88
CA GLU A 215 -50.01 -6.76 3.07
C GLU A 215 -50.62 -7.56 4.24
N TYR A 216 -51.40 -6.89 5.09
CA TYR A 216 -52.13 -7.45 6.20
C TYR A 216 -53.61 -7.12 6.04
N THR A 217 -54.49 -8.12 6.24
CA THR A 217 -55.95 -7.95 6.21
C THR A 217 -56.52 -8.35 7.58
N LEU A 218 -57.31 -7.44 8.19
CA LEU A 218 -57.95 -7.63 9.49
C LEU A 218 -59.48 -7.43 9.41
N GLY A 219 -60.16 -8.04 10.36
CA GLY A 219 -61.57 -7.76 10.63
C GLY A 219 -61.77 -6.39 11.23
N CYS A 220 -63.04 -5.93 11.32
CA CYS A 220 -63.38 -4.62 11.88
C CYS A 220 -62.93 -4.43 13.33
N GLU A 221 -62.83 -5.50 14.12
CA GLU A 221 -62.39 -5.44 15.52
C GLU A 221 -60.93 -5.02 15.70
N GLY A 222 -60.15 -5.04 14.62
CA GLY A 222 -58.71 -4.76 14.66
C GLY A 222 -57.91 -5.89 15.29
N GLY A 223 -56.78 -5.52 15.98
CA GLY A 223 -55.93 -6.49 16.62
C GLY A 223 -54.44 -6.09 16.56
N THR A 224 -53.57 -7.04 16.83
CA THR A 224 -52.13 -6.84 16.75
C THR A 224 -51.56 -7.52 15.53
N ILE A 225 -50.69 -6.83 14.78
CA ILE A 225 -49.88 -7.41 13.71
C ILE A 225 -48.41 -7.38 14.08
N GLU A 226 -47.68 -8.36 13.55
CA GLU A 226 -46.22 -8.44 13.68
C GLU A 226 -45.60 -8.39 12.28
N ILE A 227 -44.70 -7.44 12.08
CA ILE A 227 -43.96 -7.28 10.82
C ILE A 227 -42.51 -7.72 11.10
N LYS A 228 -42.08 -8.81 10.49
CA LYS A 228 -40.72 -9.26 10.53
C LYS A 228 -39.89 -8.43 9.55
N VAL A 229 -38.80 -7.83 10.04
CA VAL A 229 -37.89 -6.99 9.26
C VAL A 229 -36.45 -7.51 9.43
N ASP A 230 -35.79 -7.81 8.32
CA ASP A 230 -34.35 -8.12 8.28
C ASP A 230 -33.68 -6.98 7.51
N ALA A 231 -32.81 -6.18 8.17
CA ALA A 231 -32.17 -5.04 7.56
C ALA A 231 -30.70 -4.95 8.04
N ASN A 232 -29.82 -4.54 7.12
CA ASN A 232 -28.40 -4.24 7.40
C ASN A 232 -28.12 -2.72 7.47
N VAL A 233 -29.17 -1.91 7.38
CA VAL A 233 -29.12 -0.44 7.53
C VAL A 233 -30.08 0.03 8.63
N GLU A 234 -29.77 1.17 9.22
CA GLU A 234 -30.70 1.84 10.11
C GLU A 234 -31.90 2.34 9.30
N TYR A 235 -33.11 2.18 9.85
CA TYR A 235 -34.33 2.62 9.20
C TYR A 235 -35.27 3.31 10.18
N THR A 236 -36.13 4.17 9.64
CA THR A 236 -37.24 4.81 10.33
C THR A 236 -38.54 4.16 9.99
N VAL A 237 -39.50 4.21 10.89
CA VAL A 237 -40.86 3.65 10.72
C VAL A 237 -41.88 4.78 10.83
N THR A 238 -42.76 4.86 9.86
CA THR A 238 -43.88 5.83 9.87
C THR A 238 -45.20 5.11 9.54
N THR A 239 -46.31 5.58 10.11
CA THR A 239 -47.68 5.11 9.82
C THR A 239 -48.42 6.20 9.10
N SER A 240 -49.27 5.83 8.11
CA SER A 240 -50.05 6.78 7.35
C SER A 240 -51.28 7.26 8.10
N GLU A 241 -51.73 6.50 9.10
CA GLU A 241 -53.01 6.70 9.76
C GLU A 241 -52.88 6.53 11.28
N ASN A 242 -53.66 7.29 12.04
CA ASN A 242 -53.62 7.27 13.51
C ASN A 242 -54.23 6.03 14.16
N TRP A 243 -54.97 5.21 13.37
CA TRP A 243 -55.52 3.93 13.83
C TRP A 243 -54.51 2.77 13.70
N ILE A 244 -53.29 3.04 13.23
CA ILE A 244 -52.15 2.13 13.17
C ILE A 244 -51.14 2.63 14.21
N GLU A 245 -51.11 2.01 15.36
CA GLU A 245 -50.26 2.45 16.47
C GLU A 245 -49.04 1.51 16.66
N GLN A 246 -47.82 2.02 16.60
CA GLN A 246 -46.65 1.21 16.85
C GLN A 246 -46.52 0.92 18.35
N ILE A 247 -46.35 -0.35 18.70
CA ILE A 247 -46.03 -0.78 20.06
C ILE A 247 -44.54 -0.63 20.28
N THR A 248 -44.14 0.36 21.03
CA THR A 248 -42.72 0.57 21.43
C THR A 248 -42.47 -0.28 22.67
N THR A 249 -41.82 -1.44 22.50
CA THR A 249 -41.34 -2.23 23.63
C THR A 249 -39.94 -1.71 24.03
N ARG A 250 -39.67 -1.60 25.34
CA ARG A 250 -38.33 -1.26 25.89
C ARG A 250 -37.36 -2.44 25.82
N ALA A 251 -37.66 -3.50 25.12
CA ALA A 251 -36.78 -4.64 24.93
C ALA A 251 -36.02 -4.50 23.60
N LEU A 252 -34.79 -4.98 23.55
CA LEU A 252 -33.98 -5.12 22.33
C LEU A 252 -34.85 -5.74 21.22
N SER A 253 -35.12 -4.97 20.17
CA SER A 253 -35.96 -5.40 19.06
C SER A 253 -35.21 -6.48 18.25
N THR A 254 -35.71 -7.68 18.30
CA THR A 254 -35.24 -8.79 17.45
C THR A 254 -35.91 -8.72 16.06
N GLY A 255 -35.69 -7.62 15.31
CA GLY A 255 -36.19 -7.56 13.91
C GLY A 255 -37.72 -7.73 13.73
N ILE A 256 -38.54 -7.56 14.78
CA ILE A 256 -40.02 -7.65 14.74
C ILE A 256 -40.61 -6.32 15.18
N LEU A 257 -41.37 -5.69 14.31
CA LEU A 257 -42.17 -4.52 14.60
C LEU A 257 -43.60 -4.96 14.94
N GLN A 258 -44.17 -4.43 16.01
CA GLN A 258 -45.53 -4.72 16.45
C GLN A 258 -46.37 -3.47 16.35
N PHE A 259 -47.61 -3.66 15.85
CA PHE A 259 -48.60 -2.58 15.73
C PHE A 259 -49.94 -3.04 16.27
N THR A 260 -50.60 -2.12 16.98
CA THR A 260 -52.02 -2.23 17.32
C THR A 260 -52.83 -1.58 16.22
N ILE A 261 -53.78 -2.30 15.66
CA ILE A 261 -54.74 -1.81 14.69
C ILE A 261 -56.07 -1.60 15.44
N LEU A 262 -56.47 -0.34 15.59
CA LEU A 262 -57.68 0.02 16.32
C LEU A 262 -58.96 -0.46 15.60
N ALA A 263 -60.07 -0.66 16.33
CA ALA A 263 -61.31 -1.08 15.73
C ALA A 263 -61.84 -0.08 14.68
N ASN A 264 -62.48 -0.61 13.63
CA ASN A 264 -63.15 0.18 12.60
C ASN A 264 -64.64 0.17 12.82
N ASP A 265 -65.18 1.21 13.43
CA ASP A 265 -66.62 1.37 13.69
C ASP A 265 -67.43 1.81 12.46
N SER A 266 -66.76 2.12 11.34
CA SER A 266 -67.40 2.48 10.08
C SER A 266 -67.86 1.23 9.34
N GLU A 267 -68.99 1.34 8.58
CA GLU A 267 -69.38 0.30 7.68
C GLU A 267 -68.49 0.10 6.46
N SER A 268 -67.58 1.05 6.19
CA SER A 268 -66.72 1.00 5.05
C SER A 268 -65.35 0.44 5.43
N GLN A 269 -64.78 -0.39 4.56
CA GLN A 269 -63.39 -0.82 4.63
C GLN A 269 -62.46 0.39 4.62
N ARG A 270 -61.39 0.32 5.40
CA ARG A 270 -60.31 1.33 5.38
C ARG A 270 -58.94 0.71 5.06
N THR A 271 -58.04 1.53 4.52
CA THR A 271 -56.70 1.12 4.16
C THR A 271 -55.71 2.15 4.72
N GLY A 272 -54.64 1.67 5.31
CA GLY A 272 -53.53 2.45 5.75
C GLY A 272 -52.22 1.74 5.44
N SER A 273 -51.09 2.32 5.82
CA SER A 273 -49.79 1.72 5.56
C SER A 273 -48.81 1.99 6.68
N VAL A 274 -47.86 1.09 6.81
CA VAL A 274 -46.59 1.26 7.54
C VAL A 274 -45.47 1.40 6.52
N THR A 275 -44.66 2.45 6.63
CA THR A 275 -43.56 2.71 5.73
C THR A 275 -42.21 2.62 6.51
N LEU A 276 -41.30 1.83 6.00
CA LEU A 276 -39.91 1.74 6.49
C LEU A 276 -38.99 2.44 5.50
N THR A 277 -38.15 3.38 5.98
CA THR A 277 -37.19 4.11 5.15
C THR A 277 -35.81 4.04 5.76
N GLY A 278 -34.85 3.48 5.02
CA GLY A 278 -33.44 3.40 5.40
C GLY A 278 -32.54 3.64 4.19
N GLY A 279 -31.67 4.64 4.25
CA GLY A 279 -30.91 5.08 3.08
C GLY A 279 -31.82 5.43 1.91
N ASP A 280 -31.55 4.86 0.75
CA ASP A 280 -32.38 5.04 -0.47
C ASP A 280 -33.50 3.98 -0.60
N ILE A 281 -33.68 3.15 0.43
CA ILE A 281 -34.66 2.04 0.39
C ILE A 281 -35.93 2.45 1.11
N THR A 282 -37.07 2.24 0.44
CA THR A 282 -38.39 2.41 1.03
C THR A 282 -39.21 1.11 0.86
N LYS A 283 -39.75 0.60 1.96
CA LYS A 283 -40.71 -0.52 1.97
C LYS A 283 -42.03 -0.05 2.52
N ILE A 284 -43.11 -0.42 1.83
CA ILE A 284 -44.48 -0.05 2.22
C ILE A 284 -45.21 -1.33 2.52
N ILE A 285 -45.85 -1.41 3.69
CA ILE A 285 -46.70 -2.49 4.15
C ILE A 285 -48.12 -1.95 4.21
N VAL A 286 -48.98 -2.55 3.42
CA VAL A 286 -50.39 -2.15 3.33
C VAL A 286 -51.20 -2.88 4.40
N ILE A 287 -52.11 -2.14 5.08
CA ILE A 287 -53.02 -2.67 6.07
C ILE A 287 -54.41 -2.39 5.61
N ARG A 288 -55.19 -3.47 5.35
CA ARG A 288 -56.62 -3.40 4.97
C ARG A 288 -57.45 -3.88 6.13
N GLN A 289 -58.43 -3.09 6.53
CA GLN A 289 -59.34 -3.44 7.60
C GLN A 289 -60.78 -3.38 7.12
N ALA A 290 -61.53 -4.46 7.36
CA ALA A 290 -62.96 -4.53 7.02
C ALA A 290 -63.79 -3.48 7.76
N GLY A 291 -64.87 -3.08 7.20
CA GLY A 291 -65.91 -2.32 7.88
C GLY A 291 -66.74 -3.19 8.80
N LYS A 292 -67.44 -2.54 9.73
CA LYS A 292 -68.36 -3.23 10.65
C LYS A 292 -69.59 -3.71 9.88
N ASP A 293 -69.82 -5.02 9.84
CA ASP A 293 -71.01 -5.58 9.26
C ASP A 293 -72.24 -5.25 10.08
N ASN A 294 -73.13 -4.49 9.51
CA ASN A 294 -74.45 -4.19 10.13
C ASN A 294 -75.50 -5.32 9.94
N THR A 295 -75.08 -6.59 9.89
CA THR A 295 -75.95 -7.70 9.86
C THR A 295 -76.36 -8.18 11.24
N SER A 296 -76.85 -7.25 12.12
CA SER A 296 -77.72 -7.56 13.23
C SER A 296 -79.12 -7.05 12.93
N GLY A 297 -79.65 -7.40 11.76
CA GLY A 297 -81.05 -7.37 11.44
C GLY A 297 -81.69 -8.58 12.04
N GLY A 298 -82.49 -8.38 13.11
CA GLY A 298 -83.20 -9.41 13.82
C GLY A 298 -84.03 -10.31 12.90
N ILE A 299 -83.86 -11.61 13.15
CA ILE A 299 -84.91 -12.57 12.78
C ILE A 299 -86.01 -12.46 13.83
N ASP A 300 -86.80 -11.40 13.73
CA ASP A 300 -88.12 -11.34 14.32
C ASP A 300 -89.06 -10.94 13.20
N ASP A 301 -89.72 -11.95 12.62
CA ASP A 301 -91.08 -12.03 12.23
C ASP A 301 -91.30 -13.22 11.30
N MET A 302 -91.35 -14.42 11.90
CA MET A 302 -92.19 -15.45 11.27
C MET A 302 -93.67 -15.17 11.61
N PRO A 303 -94.52 -14.92 10.65
CA PRO A 303 -95.91 -14.89 10.95
C PRO A 303 -96.38 -16.30 11.26
N THR A 304 -96.84 -16.50 12.49
CA THR A 304 -97.59 -17.67 12.90
C THR A 304 -98.87 -17.73 12.07
N GLN A 305 -99.01 -18.72 11.19
CA GLN A 305 -100.24 -19.05 10.56
C GLN A 305 -101.18 -19.74 11.57
N PRO A 306 -102.46 -19.28 11.71
CA PRO A 306 -103.45 -20.05 12.43
C PRO A 306 -104.04 -21.08 11.53
N TRP A 307 -104.44 -22.15 12.06
CA TRP A 307 -105.17 -23.29 11.59
C TRP A 307 -106.35 -23.04 10.63
#